data_ed75fba4323dbbedb7cd1d66842b5df5
#
_entry.id   ed75fba4323dbbedb7cd1d66842b5df5
#
_cell.length_a   1.000
_cell.length_b   1.000
_cell.length_c   1.000
_cell.angle_alpha   90.00
_cell.angle_beta   90.00
_cell.angle_gamma   90.00
#
_symmetry.space_group_name_H-M   'P 1'
#
loop_
_entity.id
_entity.type
_entity.pdbx_description
1 polymer ?
#
loop_
_entity_poly.entity_id
_entity_poly.type
_entity_poly.pdbx_seq_one_letter_code
_entity_poly.pdbx_strand_id
1 'polypeptide(L)'
;QSIIDKQSGIIWHSQGSGKSLTMVWLSRWIKENYPNARVLIITDRDELDEQIETKVFGSDGVGDTIYRTSNCADLISKLNETTPVLICSLIHKFGKKKLTEAENDDERYDKSYKAYIEQLQAALPSDFSAKGDFYVFVDECHRTQSGKLHHAMSTLLPDAVFIGFTGTPLLSRKELRKRGVKSSIEIFGRYIHTYKFDEAVADKVILDLRYEARDIPQSIPSTEKVDAWFEAKTNGLTDLAKARLKKRWGTLKEVYSSRDRLSKIVVDIIEDMEIKDRLRSGRGNAILVAASIYQACQYYKLFVDNGLDKCAIITSYSGDISEIKGEATGEARDTENRFKFAVYK
;
A
#
# COMPACT_ATOMS: atom_id res chain seq x y z
N GLN A 1 -27.90 -13.07 -3.34
CA GLN A 1 -28.07 -14.52 -3.07
C GLN A 1 -27.11 -15.01 -1.99
N SER A 2 -25.77 -14.79 -2.10
CA SER A 2 -24.78 -15.29 -1.11
C SER A 2 -25.03 -14.77 0.32
N ILE A 3 -25.51 -13.55 0.48
CA ILE A 3 -25.89 -13.01 1.79
C ILE A 3 -27.14 -13.68 2.34
N ILE A 4 -28.13 -13.93 1.51
CA ILE A 4 -29.35 -14.64 1.88
C ILE A 4 -29.01 -16.07 2.35
N ASP A 5 -28.10 -16.72 1.63
CA ASP A 5 -27.65 -18.08 1.93
C ASP A 5 -26.59 -18.14 3.06
N LYS A 6 -26.24 -17.00 3.68
CA LYS A 6 -25.18 -16.86 4.68
C LYS A 6 -23.84 -17.46 4.23
N GLN A 7 -23.46 -17.28 2.97
CA GLN A 7 -22.23 -17.83 2.39
C GLN A 7 -21.17 -16.76 2.25
N SER A 8 -20.01 -17.02 2.84
CA SER A 8 -18.81 -16.19 2.65
C SER A 8 -18.32 -16.23 1.21
N GLY A 9 -17.58 -15.21 0.78
CA GLY A 9 -17.01 -15.16 -0.56
C GLY A 9 -16.26 -13.89 -0.88
N ILE A 10 -15.94 -13.70 -2.15
CA ILE A 10 -15.09 -12.61 -2.63
C ILE A 10 -15.84 -11.75 -3.65
N ILE A 11 -15.75 -10.44 -3.50
CA ILE A 11 -16.10 -9.45 -4.52
C ILE A 11 -14.79 -8.97 -5.16
N TRP A 12 -14.59 -9.37 -6.41
CA TRP A 12 -13.44 -8.98 -7.21
C TRP A 12 -13.81 -7.82 -8.13
N HIS A 13 -13.50 -6.61 -7.73
CA HIS A 13 -13.67 -5.41 -8.53
C HIS A 13 -12.33 -4.75 -8.79
N SER A 14 -12.05 -4.37 -10.03
CA SER A 14 -10.81 -3.67 -10.41
C SER A 14 -10.60 -2.41 -9.58
N GLN A 15 -9.37 -1.98 -9.49
CA GLN A 15 -9.03 -0.74 -8.79
C GLN A 15 -9.71 0.46 -9.47
N GLY A 16 -10.32 1.35 -8.69
CA GLY A 16 -11.07 2.50 -9.22
C GLY A 16 -12.50 2.20 -9.69
N SER A 17 -12.97 0.94 -9.68
CA SER A 17 -14.30 0.53 -10.17
C SER A 17 -15.43 0.60 -9.13
N GLY A 18 -15.23 1.30 -8.00
CA GLY A 18 -16.28 1.54 -7.01
C GLY A 18 -16.41 0.51 -5.90
N LYS A 19 -15.34 -0.23 -5.53
CA LYS A 19 -15.36 -1.18 -4.40
C LYS A 19 -15.92 -0.59 -3.11
N SER A 20 -15.44 0.58 -2.71
CA SER A 20 -15.89 1.27 -1.49
C SER A 20 -17.38 1.58 -1.53
N LEU A 21 -17.88 2.02 -2.67
CA LEU A 21 -19.29 2.30 -2.87
C LEU A 21 -20.14 1.01 -2.77
N THR A 22 -19.62 -0.08 -3.31
CA THR A 22 -20.27 -1.40 -3.19
C THR A 22 -20.34 -1.86 -1.73
N MET A 23 -19.28 -1.65 -0.93
CA MET A 23 -19.29 -1.95 0.51
C MET A 23 -20.39 -1.20 1.24
N VAL A 24 -20.53 0.07 0.93
CA VAL A 24 -21.54 0.92 1.55
C VAL A 24 -22.96 0.51 1.18
N TRP A 25 -23.24 0.36 -0.11
CA TRP A 25 -24.57 -0.07 -0.56
C TRP A 25 -24.94 -1.44 0.01
N LEU A 26 -23.98 -2.34 0.08
CA LEU A 26 -24.20 -3.66 0.66
C LEU A 26 -24.45 -3.58 2.16
N SER A 27 -23.73 -2.75 2.89
CA SER A 27 -23.95 -2.51 4.33
C SER A 27 -25.35 -1.96 4.59
N ARG A 28 -25.77 -0.98 3.78
CA ARG A 28 -27.10 -0.39 3.86
C ARG A 28 -28.20 -1.42 3.58
N TRP A 29 -28.04 -2.17 2.48
CA TRP A 29 -28.99 -3.21 2.12
C TRP A 29 -29.12 -4.30 3.19
N ILE A 30 -28.00 -4.76 3.77
CA ILE A 30 -27.99 -5.74 4.87
C ILE A 30 -28.79 -5.19 6.06
N LYS A 31 -28.53 -3.96 6.48
CA LYS A 31 -29.21 -3.32 7.58
C LYS A 31 -30.73 -3.21 7.34
N GLU A 32 -31.12 -2.80 6.15
CA GLU A 32 -32.55 -2.63 5.78
C GLU A 32 -33.32 -3.95 5.74
N ASN A 33 -32.65 -5.07 5.44
CA ASN A 33 -33.29 -6.36 5.24
C ASN A 33 -33.12 -7.34 6.43
N TYR A 34 -32.16 -7.10 7.34
CA TYR A 34 -31.85 -7.97 8.46
C TYR A 34 -31.77 -7.17 9.78
N PRO A 35 -32.83 -7.15 10.60
CA PRO A 35 -32.88 -6.27 11.79
C PRO A 35 -31.80 -6.52 12.82
N ASN A 36 -31.29 -7.76 12.94
CA ASN A 36 -30.25 -8.12 13.89
C ASN A 36 -28.84 -8.09 13.28
N ALA A 37 -28.74 -7.68 12.00
CA ALA A 37 -27.46 -7.66 11.30
C ALA A 37 -26.58 -6.53 11.80
N ARG A 38 -25.28 -6.83 11.90
CA ARG A 38 -24.22 -5.90 12.21
C ARG A 38 -23.10 -6.04 11.18
N VAL A 39 -22.58 -4.93 10.71
CA VAL A 39 -21.52 -4.93 9.70
C VAL A 39 -20.22 -4.45 10.33
N LEU A 40 -19.18 -5.27 10.22
CA LEU A 40 -17.81 -4.92 10.59
C LEU A 40 -16.97 -4.75 9.34
N ILE A 41 -16.44 -3.56 9.11
CA ILE A 41 -15.51 -3.27 8.02
C ILE A 41 -14.09 -3.26 8.56
N ILE A 42 -13.22 -4.08 8.00
CA ILE A 42 -11.80 -4.15 8.33
C ILE A 42 -11.01 -3.63 7.12
N THR A 43 -10.32 -2.52 7.31
CA THR A 43 -9.52 -1.87 6.27
C THR A 43 -8.18 -1.39 6.81
N ASP A 44 -7.22 -1.16 5.92
CA ASP A 44 -5.93 -0.54 6.23
C ASP A 44 -5.83 0.92 5.74
N ARG A 45 -6.91 1.48 5.18
CA ARG A 45 -6.95 2.80 4.55
C ARG A 45 -7.77 3.79 5.37
N ASP A 46 -7.13 4.86 5.85
CA ASP A 46 -7.82 6.00 6.48
C ASP A 46 -8.81 6.67 5.52
N GLU A 47 -8.44 6.76 4.22
CA GLU A 47 -9.25 7.39 3.18
C GLU A 47 -10.58 6.66 2.92
N LEU A 48 -10.61 5.34 3.04
CA LEU A 48 -11.84 4.56 2.90
C LEU A 48 -12.82 4.92 4.01
N ASP A 49 -12.30 5.09 5.20
CA ASP A 49 -13.02 5.48 6.40
C ASP A 49 -13.71 6.86 6.23
N GLU A 50 -12.99 7.86 5.71
CA GLU A 50 -13.55 9.19 5.40
C GLU A 50 -14.56 9.17 4.24
N GLN A 51 -14.30 8.36 3.20
CA GLN A 51 -15.21 8.25 2.06
C GLN A 51 -16.54 7.59 2.42
N ILE A 52 -16.50 6.60 3.29
CA ILE A 52 -17.70 5.91 3.77
C ILE A 52 -18.54 6.89 4.61
N GLU A 53 -17.92 7.70 5.46
CA GLU A 53 -18.63 8.68 6.31
C GLU A 53 -19.22 9.85 5.52
N THR A 54 -18.38 10.55 4.75
CA THR A 54 -18.76 11.84 4.14
C THR A 54 -19.63 11.71 2.89
N LYS A 55 -19.39 10.70 2.06
CA LYS A 55 -20.05 10.60 0.75
C LYS A 55 -21.32 9.76 0.75
N VAL A 56 -21.53 8.94 1.74
CA VAL A 56 -22.58 7.95 1.69
C VAL A 56 -23.59 8.04 2.83
N PHE A 57 -23.15 8.33 4.05
CA PHE A 57 -24.05 8.51 5.18
C PHE A 57 -24.37 10.00 5.49
N GLY A 58 -23.51 10.92 5.01
CA GLY A 58 -23.70 12.36 5.21
C GLY A 58 -24.71 13.03 4.25
N SER A 59 -25.02 12.40 3.10
CA SER A 59 -25.85 13.06 2.08
C SER A 59 -27.37 12.86 2.23
N ASP A 60 -27.81 11.81 2.96
CA ASP A 60 -29.22 11.42 2.96
C ASP A 60 -29.96 11.58 4.29
N GLY A 61 -29.36 12.25 5.29
CA GLY A 61 -30.05 12.57 6.56
C GLY A 61 -30.49 11.37 7.42
N VAL A 62 -30.09 10.14 7.05
CA VAL A 62 -30.37 8.94 7.81
C VAL A 62 -29.21 8.70 8.77
N GLY A 63 -29.40 9.07 10.01
CA GLY A 63 -28.44 9.19 11.11
C GLY A 63 -27.76 7.92 11.59
N ASP A 64 -27.10 7.17 10.72
CA ASP A 64 -26.26 6.05 11.12
C ASP A 64 -24.79 6.42 11.07
N THR A 65 -24.29 6.81 12.20
CA THR A 65 -22.86 7.05 12.43
C THR A 65 -22.10 5.73 12.40
N ILE A 66 -21.08 5.66 11.54
CA ILE A 66 -20.10 4.57 11.59
C ILE A 66 -19.30 4.71 12.87
N TYR A 67 -19.28 3.65 13.68
CA TYR A 67 -18.42 3.60 14.85
C TYR A 67 -17.00 3.20 14.44
N ARG A 68 -16.05 4.06 14.72
CA ARG A 68 -14.62 3.81 14.46
C ARG A 68 -13.94 3.33 15.71
N THR A 69 -13.40 2.14 15.65
CA THR A 69 -12.67 1.59 16.78
C THR A 69 -11.33 2.29 16.97
N SER A 70 -11.03 2.64 18.22
CA SER A 70 -9.76 3.28 18.60
C SER A 70 -8.63 2.27 18.81
N ASN A 71 -8.95 1.06 19.24
CA ASN A 71 -8.02 -0.04 19.51
C ASN A 71 -8.76 -1.38 19.57
N CYS A 72 -8.02 -2.49 19.77
CA CYS A 72 -8.59 -3.83 19.80
C CYS A 72 -9.55 -4.06 20.98
N ALA A 73 -9.27 -3.50 22.16
CA ALA A 73 -10.16 -3.63 23.32
C ALA A 73 -11.50 -2.93 23.08
N ASP A 74 -11.47 -1.77 22.44
CA ASP A 74 -12.65 -1.04 22.00
C ASP A 74 -13.46 -1.83 20.96
N LEU A 75 -12.82 -2.44 19.98
CA LEU A 75 -13.48 -3.33 19.02
C LEU A 75 -14.20 -4.48 19.75
N ILE A 76 -13.51 -5.18 20.65
CA ILE A 76 -14.07 -6.31 21.39
C ILE A 76 -15.25 -5.87 22.27
N SER A 77 -15.14 -4.72 22.94
CA SER A 77 -16.25 -4.13 23.69
C SER A 77 -17.47 -3.92 22.79
N LYS A 78 -17.28 -3.32 21.63
CA LYS A 78 -18.37 -3.04 20.68
C LYS A 78 -18.95 -4.31 20.03
N LEU A 79 -18.17 -5.34 19.85
CA LEU A 79 -18.69 -6.64 19.38
C LEU A 79 -19.60 -7.30 20.44
N ASN A 80 -19.32 -7.09 21.73
CA ASN A 80 -20.11 -7.61 22.85
C ASN A 80 -21.37 -6.80 23.16
N GLU A 81 -21.55 -5.62 22.56
CA GLU A 81 -22.74 -4.79 22.63
C GLU A 81 -23.69 -5.08 21.46
N THR A 82 -24.95 -4.68 21.53
CA THR A 82 -25.91 -4.79 20.41
C THR A 82 -25.81 -3.62 19.44
N THR A 83 -25.18 -2.53 19.86
CA THR A 83 -24.90 -1.32 19.08
C THR A 83 -23.41 -0.99 19.15
N PRO A 84 -22.83 -0.30 18.19
CA PRO A 84 -23.41 0.20 16.94
C PRO A 84 -23.60 -0.91 15.88
N VAL A 85 -24.47 -0.64 14.91
CA VAL A 85 -24.77 -1.58 13.82
C VAL A 85 -23.64 -1.64 12.78
N LEU A 86 -22.99 -0.51 12.54
CA LEU A 86 -21.87 -0.40 11.59
C LEU A 86 -20.59 -0.01 12.33
N ILE A 87 -19.59 -0.89 12.22
CA ILE A 87 -18.30 -0.76 12.90
C ILE A 87 -17.20 -0.73 11.84
N CYS A 88 -16.26 0.20 11.96
CA CYS A 88 -15.04 0.23 11.17
C CYS A 88 -13.81 0.03 12.06
N SER A 89 -12.91 -0.86 11.64
CA SER A 89 -11.65 -1.15 12.32
C SER A 89 -10.48 -1.01 11.37
N LEU A 90 -9.53 -0.13 11.73
CA LEU A 90 -8.34 0.19 10.95
C LEU A 90 -7.15 -0.63 11.45
N ILE A 91 -6.56 -1.44 10.57
CA ILE A 91 -5.47 -2.36 10.92
C ILE A 91 -4.18 -1.61 11.26
N HIS A 92 -3.86 -0.54 10.53
CA HIS A 92 -2.56 0.15 10.66
C HIS A 92 -2.42 0.97 11.96
N LYS A 93 -3.51 1.29 12.68
CA LYS A 93 -3.44 1.99 13.97
C LYS A 93 -2.71 1.19 15.05
N PHE A 94 -2.55 -0.12 14.86
CA PHE A 94 -1.99 -1.04 15.85
C PHE A 94 -0.49 -1.31 15.67
N GLY A 95 0.13 -0.88 14.56
CA GLY A 95 1.54 -1.17 14.22
C GLY A 95 2.55 -0.04 14.46
N LYS A 96 2.28 0.96 15.32
CA LYS A 96 3.19 2.09 15.56
C LYS A 96 4.47 1.71 16.30
N LYS A 97 5.40 0.98 15.66
CA LYS A 97 6.84 1.10 15.95
C LYS A 97 7.49 1.94 14.85
N LYS A 98 8.44 2.84 15.24
CA LYS A 98 9.27 3.60 14.30
C LYS A 98 9.84 2.64 13.26
N LEU A 99 9.40 2.79 12.02
CA LEU A 99 9.80 1.93 10.91
C LEU A 99 11.09 2.46 10.32
N THR A 100 12.02 1.56 10.03
CA THR A 100 13.27 1.91 9.34
C THR A 100 13.00 2.09 7.85
N GLU A 101 13.68 3.04 7.20
CA GLU A 101 13.57 3.35 5.77
C GLU A 101 13.85 2.17 4.81
N ALA A 102 14.29 1.03 5.34
CA ALA A 102 14.67 -0.16 4.57
C ALA A 102 13.52 -1.14 4.33
N GLU A 103 12.36 -0.93 4.94
CA GLU A 103 11.23 -1.87 4.82
C GLU A 103 10.36 -1.53 3.63
N ASN A 104 10.05 -2.53 2.80
CA ASN A 104 9.10 -2.39 1.71
C ASN A 104 7.65 -2.35 2.26
N ASP A 105 6.70 -1.86 1.45
CA ASP A 105 5.31 -1.71 1.87
C ASP A 105 4.67 -3.05 2.29
N ASP A 106 5.00 -4.16 1.62
CA ASP A 106 4.48 -5.48 1.97
C ASP A 106 4.94 -5.94 3.36
N GLU A 107 6.21 -5.69 3.74
CA GLU A 107 6.71 -6.01 5.09
C GLU A 107 6.04 -5.14 6.17
N ARG A 108 5.75 -3.87 5.87
CA ARG A 108 5.01 -2.97 6.78
C ARG A 108 3.62 -3.50 7.06
N TYR A 109 2.90 -3.91 6.01
CA TYR A 109 1.55 -4.45 6.13
C TYR A 109 1.56 -5.75 6.93
N ASP A 110 2.47 -6.66 6.64
CA ASP A 110 2.60 -7.93 7.36
C ASP A 110 2.82 -7.73 8.86
N LYS A 111 3.66 -6.77 9.25
CA LYS A 111 3.89 -6.40 10.66
C LYS A 111 2.65 -5.80 11.31
N SER A 112 1.94 -4.92 10.60
CA SER A 112 0.72 -4.29 11.11
C SER A 112 -0.39 -5.31 11.32
N TYR A 113 -0.59 -6.23 10.39
CA TYR A 113 -1.56 -7.33 10.53
C TYR A 113 -1.23 -8.26 11.69
N LYS A 114 0.05 -8.62 11.85
CA LYS A 114 0.49 -9.47 12.95
C LYS A 114 0.25 -8.80 14.30
N ALA A 115 0.61 -7.53 14.44
CA ALA A 115 0.37 -6.76 15.66
C ALA A 115 -1.12 -6.63 15.98
N TYR A 116 -1.96 -6.43 14.98
CA TYR A 116 -3.41 -6.38 15.13
C TYR A 116 -3.97 -7.70 15.68
N ILE A 117 -3.57 -8.84 15.10
CA ILE A 117 -4.01 -10.17 15.55
C ILE A 117 -3.56 -10.45 16.99
N GLU A 118 -2.30 -10.16 17.32
CA GLU A 118 -1.76 -10.34 18.67
C GLU A 118 -2.52 -9.50 19.72
N GLN A 119 -2.85 -8.26 19.37
CA GLN A 119 -3.62 -7.38 20.25
C GLN A 119 -5.08 -7.82 20.40
N LEU A 120 -5.72 -8.32 19.34
CA LEU A 120 -7.04 -8.90 19.41
C LEU A 120 -7.08 -10.09 20.37
N GLN A 121 -6.12 -11.00 20.24
CA GLN A 121 -6.03 -12.17 21.11
C GLN A 121 -5.77 -11.82 22.57
N ALA A 122 -4.90 -10.83 22.81
CA ALA A 122 -4.58 -10.37 24.16
C ALA A 122 -5.73 -9.62 24.87
N ALA A 123 -6.60 -8.99 24.08
CA ALA A 123 -7.72 -8.20 24.61
C ALA A 123 -9.00 -9.04 24.81
N LEU A 124 -9.01 -10.32 24.42
CA LEU A 124 -10.21 -11.15 24.44
C LEU A 124 -10.54 -11.62 25.86
N PRO A 125 -11.70 -11.23 26.43
CA PRO A 125 -12.17 -11.76 27.72
C PRO A 125 -12.56 -13.24 27.62
N SER A 126 -12.44 -13.97 28.73
CA SER A 126 -12.82 -15.39 28.79
C SER A 126 -14.31 -15.65 28.60
N ASP A 127 -15.15 -14.65 28.83
CA ASP A 127 -16.61 -14.67 28.72
C ASP A 127 -17.13 -13.93 27.47
N PHE A 128 -16.25 -13.69 26.49
CA PHE A 128 -16.63 -12.96 25.28
C PHE A 128 -17.72 -13.69 24.50
N SER A 129 -18.76 -12.94 24.14
CA SER A 129 -19.85 -13.41 23.28
C SER A 129 -20.31 -12.26 22.36
N ALA A 130 -20.02 -12.39 21.08
CA ALA A 130 -20.47 -11.41 20.09
C ALA A 130 -21.99 -11.41 19.96
N LYS A 131 -22.60 -10.21 19.93
CA LYS A 131 -24.05 -10.03 19.86
C LYS A 131 -24.48 -9.52 18.49
N GLY A 132 -25.40 -10.23 17.86
CA GLY A 132 -25.95 -9.94 16.54
C GLY A 132 -25.38 -10.80 15.42
N ASP A 133 -26.00 -10.71 14.25
CA ASP A 133 -25.59 -11.45 13.03
C ASP A 133 -24.51 -10.64 12.31
N PHE A 134 -23.25 -11.05 12.39
CA PHE A 134 -22.15 -10.31 11.81
C PHE A 134 -21.90 -10.59 10.34
N TYR A 135 -21.76 -9.52 9.57
CA TYR A 135 -21.22 -9.51 8.21
C TYR A 135 -19.87 -8.76 8.26
N VAL A 136 -18.78 -9.48 8.00
CA VAL A 136 -17.42 -8.96 8.10
C VAL A 136 -16.88 -8.68 6.70
N PHE A 137 -16.66 -7.42 6.39
CA PHE A 137 -16.06 -6.96 5.13
C PHE A 137 -14.57 -6.76 5.32
N VAL A 138 -13.76 -7.43 4.52
CA VAL A 138 -12.30 -7.34 4.57
C VAL A 138 -11.80 -6.69 3.29
N ASP A 139 -11.30 -5.46 3.38
CA ASP A 139 -10.70 -4.76 2.25
C ASP A 139 -9.31 -5.32 1.95
N GLU A 140 -8.91 -5.27 0.67
CA GLU A 140 -7.64 -5.78 0.13
C GLU A 140 -7.34 -7.21 0.61
N CYS A 141 -8.35 -8.07 0.58
CA CYS A 141 -8.31 -9.45 1.11
C CYS A 141 -7.29 -10.39 0.43
N HIS A 142 -6.57 -9.91 -0.59
CA HIS A 142 -5.48 -10.62 -1.25
C HIS A 142 -4.13 -10.57 -0.51
N ARG A 143 -3.99 -9.71 0.51
CA ARG A 143 -2.72 -9.55 1.23
C ARG A 143 -2.31 -10.82 1.99
N THR A 144 -1.02 -11.07 2.13
CA THR A 144 -0.44 -12.33 2.64
C THR A 144 -0.94 -12.71 4.02
N GLN A 145 -1.21 -11.75 4.89
CA GLN A 145 -1.70 -11.99 6.25
C GLN A 145 -3.23 -12.05 6.38
N SER A 146 -3.97 -11.81 5.30
CA SER A 146 -5.45 -11.85 5.35
C SER A 146 -5.99 -13.22 5.78
N GLY A 147 -5.28 -14.31 5.52
CA GLY A 147 -5.63 -15.65 6.01
C GLY A 147 -5.54 -15.78 7.52
N LYS A 148 -4.54 -15.19 8.16
CA LYS A 148 -4.41 -15.18 9.63
C LYS A 148 -5.45 -14.28 10.27
N LEU A 149 -5.69 -13.11 9.67
CA LEU A 149 -6.75 -12.21 10.11
C LEU A 149 -8.13 -12.89 10.01
N HIS A 150 -8.43 -13.51 8.88
CA HIS A 150 -9.66 -14.27 8.70
C HIS A 150 -9.80 -15.35 9.77
N HIS A 151 -8.74 -16.11 10.04
CA HIS A 151 -8.77 -17.14 11.10
C HIS A 151 -9.01 -16.55 12.49
N ALA A 152 -8.33 -15.46 12.85
CA ALA A 152 -8.55 -14.79 14.12
C ALA A 152 -9.98 -14.26 14.25
N MET A 153 -10.50 -13.62 13.20
CA MET A 153 -11.86 -13.09 13.19
C MET A 153 -12.92 -14.19 13.18
N SER A 154 -12.71 -15.30 12.47
CA SER A 154 -13.64 -16.45 12.49
C SER A 154 -13.65 -17.19 13.82
N THR A 155 -12.58 -17.08 14.60
CA THR A 155 -12.57 -17.58 15.99
C THR A 155 -13.40 -16.67 16.91
N LEU A 156 -13.35 -15.34 16.70
CA LEU A 156 -14.15 -14.38 17.45
C LEU A 156 -15.63 -14.37 17.05
N LEU A 157 -15.88 -14.56 15.77
CA LEU A 157 -17.20 -14.45 15.13
C LEU A 157 -17.47 -15.71 14.29
N PRO A 158 -17.72 -16.87 14.93
CA PRO A 158 -17.80 -18.15 14.23
C PRO A 158 -18.97 -18.22 13.24
N ASP A 159 -20.07 -17.54 13.52
CA ASP A 159 -21.27 -17.53 12.70
C ASP A 159 -21.31 -16.37 11.69
N ALA A 160 -20.23 -15.57 11.61
CA ALA A 160 -20.18 -14.41 10.71
C ALA A 160 -20.04 -14.80 9.25
N VAL A 161 -20.64 -13.98 8.37
CA VAL A 161 -20.46 -14.06 6.92
C VAL A 161 -19.28 -13.15 6.53
N PHE A 162 -18.22 -13.74 5.99
CA PHE A 162 -17.02 -13.00 5.57
C PHE A 162 -17.07 -12.66 4.09
N ILE A 163 -16.95 -11.40 3.75
CA ILE A 163 -16.92 -10.92 2.37
C ILE A 163 -15.59 -10.19 2.14
N GLY A 164 -14.72 -10.84 1.34
CA GLY A 164 -13.45 -10.24 0.94
C GLY A 164 -13.63 -9.31 -0.27
N PHE A 165 -13.07 -8.12 -0.22
CA PHE A 165 -13.03 -7.17 -1.33
C PHE A 165 -11.60 -7.05 -1.84
N THR A 166 -11.40 -7.14 -3.16
CA THR A 166 -10.07 -6.99 -3.75
C THR A 166 -10.13 -6.57 -5.21
N GLY A 167 -9.12 -5.82 -5.66
CA GLY A 167 -8.88 -5.53 -7.08
C GLY A 167 -7.94 -6.54 -7.75
N THR A 168 -7.17 -7.28 -6.95
CA THR A 168 -6.07 -8.15 -7.42
C THR A 168 -6.04 -9.47 -6.65
N PRO A 169 -7.01 -10.37 -6.85
CA PRO A 169 -7.06 -11.61 -6.10
C PRO A 169 -5.83 -12.49 -6.39
N LEU A 170 -5.35 -13.20 -5.38
CA LEU A 170 -4.26 -14.16 -5.54
C LEU A 170 -4.75 -15.40 -6.29
N LEU A 171 -4.42 -15.49 -7.58
CA LEU A 171 -4.91 -16.54 -8.49
C LEU A 171 -3.97 -17.74 -8.61
N SER A 172 -2.65 -17.54 -8.50
CA SER A 172 -1.65 -18.58 -8.78
C SER A 172 -1.44 -19.54 -7.62
N ARG A 173 -2.14 -20.67 -7.65
CA ARG A 173 -1.98 -21.77 -6.66
C ARG A 173 -0.56 -22.34 -6.59
N LYS A 174 0.19 -22.40 -7.71
CA LYS A 174 1.52 -23.02 -7.73
C LYS A 174 2.57 -22.17 -7.01
N GLU A 175 2.58 -20.86 -7.22
CA GLU A 175 3.54 -19.95 -6.57
C GLU A 175 3.20 -19.73 -5.10
N LEU A 176 1.91 -19.61 -4.76
CA LEU A 176 1.44 -19.43 -3.40
C LEU A 176 1.75 -20.65 -2.53
N ARG A 177 1.57 -21.87 -3.03
CA ARG A 177 1.91 -23.11 -2.32
C ARG A 177 3.41 -23.21 -2.03
N LYS A 178 4.28 -22.77 -2.95
CA LYS A 178 5.73 -22.71 -2.69
C LYS A 178 6.10 -21.79 -1.53
N ARG A 179 5.28 -20.75 -1.28
CA ARG A 179 5.44 -19.78 -0.20
C ARG A 179 4.61 -20.11 1.05
N GLY A 180 3.88 -21.21 1.06
CA GLY A 180 2.98 -21.57 2.18
C GLY A 180 1.78 -20.63 2.34
N VAL A 181 1.40 -19.86 1.32
CA VAL A 181 0.30 -18.91 1.33
C VAL A 181 -0.94 -19.53 0.70
N LYS A 182 -2.10 -19.40 1.35
CA LYS A 182 -3.40 -19.80 0.81
C LYS A 182 -3.88 -18.75 -0.22
N SER A 183 -4.57 -19.22 -1.25
CA SER A 183 -5.24 -18.32 -2.21
C SER A 183 -6.44 -17.63 -1.56
N SER A 184 -6.86 -16.49 -2.13
CA SER A 184 -8.04 -15.77 -1.61
C SER A 184 -9.29 -16.64 -1.58
N ILE A 185 -9.48 -17.55 -2.57
CA ILE A 185 -10.59 -18.51 -2.62
C ILE A 185 -10.52 -19.55 -1.50
N GLU A 186 -9.32 -19.99 -1.12
CA GLU A 186 -9.15 -20.95 -0.02
C GLU A 186 -9.42 -20.33 1.36
N ILE A 187 -9.39 -19.00 1.46
CA ILE A 187 -9.63 -18.25 2.69
C ILE A 187 -11.10 -17.83 2.81
N PHE A 188 -11.62 -17.14 1.78
CA PHE A 188 -12.94 -16.50 1.81
C PHE A 188 -14.03 -17.28 1.07
N GLY A 189 -13.67 -18.26 0.26
CA GLY A 189 -14.63 -19.00 -0.55
C GLY A 189 -14.73 -18.51 -2.01
N ARG A 190 -15.84 -18.78 -2.67
CA ARG A 190 -16.05 -18.47 -4.09
C ARG A 190 -16.17 -16.99 -4.39
N TYR A 191 -16.00 -16.61 -5.65
CA TYR A 191 -16.37 -15.28 -6.12
C TYR A 191 -17.89 -15.09 -6.08
N ILE A 192 -18.36 -14.10 -5.33
CA ILE A 192 -19.76 -13.66 -5.28
C ILE A 192 -20.08 -12.82 -6.51
N HIS A 193 -19.16 -11.91 -6.83
CA HIS A 193 -19.26 -11.03 -7.99
C HIS A 193 -17.88 -10.69 -8.53
N THR A 194 -17.78 -10.53 -9.84
CA THR A 194 -16.57 -10.09 -10.54
C THR A 194 -16.90 -8.90 -11.42
N TYR A 195 -16.05 -7.88 -11.36
CA TYR A 195 -16.06 -6.74 -12.27
C TYR A 195 -14.62 -6.42 -12.61
N LYS A 196 -14.16 -7.03 -13.70
CA LYS A 196 -12.77 -7.04 -14.10
C LYS A 196 -12.38 -5.75 -14.82
N PHE A 197 -11.09 -5.61 -15.08
CA PHE A 197 -10.52 -4.43 -15.72
C PHE A 197 -11.11 -4.18 -17.11
N ASP A 198 -11.20 -5.21 -17.93
CA ASP A 198 -11.76 -5.16 -19.28
C ASP A 198 -13.22 -4.74 -19.30
N GLU A 199 -14.04 -5.26 -18.38
CA GLU A 199 -15.45 -4.87 -18.20
C GLU A 199 -15.56 -3.39 -17.78
N ALA A 200 -14.77 -2.97 -16.80
CA ALA A 200 -14.78 -1.60 -16.30
C ALA A 200 -14.27 -0.57 -17.33
N VAL A 201 -13.35 -0.96 -18.22
CA VAL A 201 -12.91 -0.15 -19.37
C VAL A 201 -14.01 -0.07 -20.42
N ALA A 202 -14.65 -1.19 -20.75
CA ALA A 202 -15.77 -1.22 -21.72
C ALA A 202 -16.95 -0.32 -21.27
N ASP A 203 -17.23 -0.33 -19.97
CA ASP A 203 -18.26 0.52 -19.34
C ASP A 203 -17.81 1.97 -19.14
N LYS A 204 -16.57 2.33 -19.50
CA LYS A 204 -15.97 3.67 -19.33
C LYS A 204 -15.92 4.16 -17.87
N VAL A 205 -15.92 3.24 -16.92
CA VAL A 205 -15.78 3.52 -15.48
C VAL A 205 -14.32 3.80 -15.13
N ILE A 206 -13.40 3.08 -15.78
CA ILE A 206 -11.95 3.30 -15.70
C ILE A 206 -11.36 3.52 -17.10
N LEU A 207 -10.21 4.15 -17.14
CA LEU A 207 -9.48 4.34 -18.40
C LEU A 207 -8.65 3.10 -18.72
N ASP A 208 -8.49 2.83 -20.02
CA ASP A 208 -7.60 1.78 -20.50
C ASP A 208 -6.14 2.10 -20.18
N LEU A 209 -5.38 1.07 -19.86
CA LEU A 209 -3.95 1.15 -19.61
C LEU A 209 -3.18 1.04 -20.94
N ARG A 210 -2.41 2.08 -21.23
CA ARG A 210 -1.43 2.05 -22.31
C ARG A 210 -0.05 1.88 -21.71
N TYR A 211 0.57 0.76 -22.00
CA TYR A 211 1.94 0.46 -21.58
C TYR A 211 2.92 0.84 -22.68
N GLU A 212 3.93 1.62 -22.32
CA GLU A 212 5.04 2.00 -23.19
C GLU A 212 6.36 1.66 -22.51
N ALA A 213 7.13 0.75 -23.11
CA ALA A 213 8.47 0.43 -22.63
C ALA A 213 9.48 1.33 -23.35
N ARG A 214 10.30 2.04 -22.59
CA ARG A 214 11.38 2.88 -23.11
C ARG A 214 12.71 2.37 -22.63
N ASP A 215 13.61 2.17 -23.58
CA ASP A 215 14.98 1.79 -23.28
C ASP A 215 15.85 3.05 -23.14
N ILE A 216 16.54 3.16 -22.00
CA ILE A 216 17.45 4.28 -21.74
C ILE A 216 18.87 3.78 -21.81
N PRO A 217 19.58 4.10 -22.91
CA PRO A 217 20.94 3.63 -23.10
C PRO A 217 21.87 4.15 -22.00
N GLN A 218 22.56 3.22 -21.36
CA GLN A 218 23.61 3.51 -20.39
C GLN A 218 24.96 3.18 -21.01
N SER A 219 25.83 4.17 -21.07
CA SER A 219 27.23 3.97 -21.42
C SER A 219 28.09 4.29 -20.20
N ILE A 220 28.96 3.37 -19.82
CA ILE A 220 30.07 3.68 -18.92
C ILE A 220 31.17 4.27 -19.81
N PRO A 221 31.47 5.58 -19.72
CA PRO A 221 32.34 6.23 -20.70
C PRO A 221 33.79 5.73 -20.68
N SER A 222 34.23 5.05 -19.64
CA SER A 222 35.49 4.33 -19.55
C SER A 222 35.53 3.41 -18.34
N THR A 223 35.48 2.13 -18.57
CA THR A 223 35.69 1.09 -17.54
C THR A 223 37.07 1.23 -16.89
N GLU A 224 38.08 1.57 -17.66
CA GLU A 224 39.47 1.78 -17.20
C GLU A 224 39.56 2.91 -16.16
N LYS A 225 38.88 4.03 -16.41
CA LYS A 225 38.86 5.15 -15.45
C LYS A 225 38.11 4.80 -14.16
N VAL A 226 37.03 4.03 -14.26
CA VAL A 226 36.27 3.56 -13.10
C VAL A 226 37.10 2.59 -12.27
N ASP A 227 37.78 1.65 -12.91
CA ASP A 227 38.67 0.71 -12.24
C ASP A 227 39.88 1.41 -11.60
N ALA A 228 40.50 2.34 -12.29
CA ALA A 228 41.61 3.16 -11.76
C ALA A 228 41.16 4.00 -10.55
N TRP A 229 39.99 4.60 -10.62
CA TRP A 229 39.41 5.35 -9.50
C TRP A 229 39.11 4.43 -8.33
N PHE A 230 38.56 3.24 -8.57
CA PHE A 230 38.27 2.26 -7.53
C PHE A 230 39.54 1.82 -6.83
N GLU A 231 40.58 1.45 -7.58
CA GLU A 231 41.89 1.05 -7.01
C GLU A 231 42.52 2.18 -6.19
N ALA A 232 42.47 3.41 -6.69
CA ALA A 232 42.99 4.57 -5.95
C ALA A 232 42.24 4.81 -4.63
N LYS A 233 40.92 4.67 -4.61
CA LYS A 233 40.07 4.86 -3.42
C LYS A 233 40.12 3.71 -2.43
N THR A 234 40.44 2.51 -2.88
CA THR A 234 40.54 1.30 -2.05
C THR A 234 41.97 0.91 -1.73
N ASN A 235 42.93 1.80 -2.00
CA ASN A 235 44.32 1.57 -1.67
C ASN A 235 44.47 1.34 -0.15
N GLY A 236 45.18 0.26 0.22
CA GLY A 236 45.34 -0.18 1.62
C GLY A 236 44.26 -1.13 2.16
N LEU A 237 43.22 -1.42 1.37
CA LEU A 237 42.24 -2.46 1.73
C LEU A 237 42.68 -3.84 1.26
N THR A 238 42.29 -4.88 2.02
CA THR A 238 42.50 -6.27 1.60
C THR A 238 41.62 -6.62 0.39
N ASP A 239 42.07 -7.62 -0.40
CA ASP A 239 41.31 -8.08 -1.59
C ASP A 239 39.89 -8.53 -1.24
N LEU A 240 39.68 -9.12 -0.05
CA LEU A 240 38.35 -9.50 0.42
C LEU A 240 37.48 -8.27 0.68
N ALA A 241 38.03 -7.21 1.25
CA ALA A 241 37.33 -5.97 1.49
C ALA A 241 36.99 -5.24 0.17
N LYS A 242 37.94 -5.22 -0.78
CA LYS A 242 37.71 -4.71 -2.15
C LYS A 242 36.59 -5.48 -2.87
N ALA A 243 36.60 -6.81 -2.81
CA ALA A 243 35.57 -7.65 -3.42
C ALA A 243 34.18 -7.39 -2.82
N ARG A 244 34.10 -7.21 -1.47
CA ARG A 244 32.84 -6.83 -0.81
C ARG A 244 32.33 -5.45 -1.24
N LEU A 245 33.23 -4.47 -1.38
CA LEU A 245 32.87 -3.14 -1.88
C LEU A 245 32.42 -3.17 -3.34
N LYS A 246 33.13 -3.89 -4.24
CA LYS A 246 32.71 -4.08 -5.63
C LYS A 246 31.30 -4.70 -5.70
N LYS A 247 31.02 -5.73 -4.88
CA LYS A 247 29.70 -6.36 -4.82
C LYS A 247 28.62 -5.39 -4.31
N ARG A 248 28.95 -4.52 -3.37
CA ARG A 248 28.02 -3.55 -2.80
C ARG A 248 27.73 -2.37 -3.76
N TRP A 249 28.77 -1.84 -4.43
CA TRP A 249 28.65 -0.70 -5.33
C TRP A 249 28.25 -1.08 -6.76
N GLY A 250 28.56 -2.29 -7.20
CA GLY A 250 28.20 -2.80 -8.50
C GLY A 250 26.79 -3.36 -8.60
N THR A 251 25.86 -2.95 -7.70
CA THR A 251 24.47 -3.38 -7.79
C THR A 251 23.74 -2.68 -8.93
N LEU A 252 22.77 -3.35 -9.56
CA LEU A 252 21.91 -2.76 -10.58
C LEU A 252 21.24 -1.47 -10.08
N LYS A 253 20.92 -1.39 -8.78
CA LYS A 253 20.34 -0.21 -8.16
C LYS A 253 21.24 1.02 -8.28
N GLU A 254 22.55 0.88 -8.02
CA GLU A 254 23.53 1.98 -8.15
C GLU A 254 23.70 2.42 -9.60
N VAL A 255 23.75 1.44 -10.53
CA VAL A 255 23.81 1.71 -11.97
C VAL A 255 22.56 2.47 -12.43
N TYR A 256 21.38 2.06 -11.98
CA TYR A 256 20.11 2.72 -12.32
C TYR A 256 19.96 4.11 -11.69
N SER A 257 20.73 4.41 -10.65
CA SER A 257 20.75 5.73 -9.97
C SER A 257 21.83 6.68 -10.50
N SER A 258 22.49 6.34 -11.61
CA SER A 258 23.51 7.20 -12.20
C SER A 258 22.89 8.52 -12.68
N ARG A 259 23.57 9.64 -12.43
CA ARG A 259 23.09 10.99 -12.77
C ARG A 259 22.78 11.14 -14.27
N ASP A 260 23.61 10.54 -15.15
CA ASP A 260 23.38 10.56 -16.60
C ASP A 260 22.05 9.91 -16.98
N ARG A 261 21.77 8.72 -16.40
CA ARG A 261 20.49 8.04 -16.63
C ARG A 261 19.30 8.85 -16.11
N LEU A 262 19.40 9.39 -14.88
CA LEU A 262 18.33 10.20 -14.32
C LEU A 262 18.05 11.44 -15.16
N SER A 263 19.09 12.10 -15.68
CA SER A 263 18.94 13.26 -16.56
C SER A 263 18.24 12.91 -17.87
N LYS A 264 18.58 11.78 -18.49
CA LYS A 264 17.90 11.29 -19.71
C LYS A 264 16.43 10.99 -19.47
N ILE A 265 16.10 10.36 -18.32
CA ILE A 265 14.72 10.09 -17.93
C ILE A 265 13.94 11.40 -17.72
N VAL A 266 14.55 12.39 -17.07
CA VAL A 266 13.91 13.69 -16.84
C VAL A 266 13.60 14.40 -18.14
N VAL A 267 14.55 14.45 -19.09
CA VAL A 267 14.33 15.06 -20.41
C VAL A 267 13.18 14.35 -21.14
N ASP A 268 13.19 13.02 -21.20
CA ASP A 268 12.14 12.22 -21.83
C ASP A 268 10.75 12.47 -21.22
N ILE A 269 10.67 12.62 -19.89
CA ILE A 269 9.41 12.96 -19.20
C ILE A 269 8.96 14.39 -19.52
N ILE A 270 9.87 15.36 -19.57
CA ILE A 270 9.55 16.75 -19.91
C ILE A 270 9.00 16.82 -21.33
N GLU A 271 9.63 16.12 -22.28
CA GLU A 271 9.12 16.01 -23.66
C GLU A 271 7.70 15.41 -23.69
N ASP A 272 7.44 14.36 -22.91
CA ASP A 272 6.09 13.80 -22.78
C ASP A 272 5.07 14.81 -22.21
N MET A 273 5.48 15.65 -21.25
CA MET A 273 4.61 16.69 -20.70
C MET A 273 4.20 17.73 -21.73
N GLU A 274 5.06 17.99 -22.72
CA GLU A 274 4.79 18.93 -23.83
C GLU A 274 3.99 18.32 -24.97
N ILE A 275 4.19 17.03 -25.26
CA ILE A 275 3.61 16.36 -26.44
C ILE A 275 2.25 15.75 -26.12
N LYS A 276 2.09 15.09 -24.95
CA LYS A 276 0.85 14.39 -24.61
C LYS A 276 -0.26 15.38 -24.26
N ASP A 277 -1.31 15.44 -25.06
CA ASP A 277 -2.39 16.42 -24.95
C ASP A 277 -2.96 16.58 -23.55
N ARG A 278 -3.12 15.48 -22.80
CA ARG A 278 -3.68 15.51 -21.46
C ARG A 278 -2.74 16.17 -20.44
N LEU A 279 -1.43 15.99 -20.59
CA LEU A 279 -0.40 16.59 -19.75
C LEU A 279 -0.21 18.05 -20.13
N ARG A 280 -0.03 18.33 -21.42
CA ARG A 280 0.11 19.69 -21.98
C ARG A 280 -1.05 20.60 -21.61
N SER A 281 -2.28 20.07 -21.63
CA SER A 281 -3.49 20.85 -21.29
C SER A 281 -3.68 21.09 -19.78
N GLY A 282 -2.81 20.56 -18.92
CA GLY A 282 -2.96 20.66 -17.46
C GLY A 282 -4.08 19.83 -16.85
N ARG A 283 -4.74 18.97 -17.66
CA ARG A 283 -5.83 18.08 -17.19
C ARG A 283 -5.35 16.72 -16.71
N GLY A 284 -4.05 16.42 -16.82
CA GLY A 284 -3.42 15.16 -16.40
C GLY A 284 -2.38 15.39 -15.33
N ASN A 285 -2.16 14.36 -14.50
CA ASN A 285 -1.07 14.29 -13.56
C ASN A 285 -0.09 13.21 -14.01
N ALA A 286 1.19 13.36 -13.65
CA ALA A 286 2.21 12.34 -13.82
C ALA A 286 2.74 11.93 -12.46
N ILE A 287 3.01 10.64 -12.25
CA ILE A 287 3.62 10.11 -11.04
C ILE A 287 4.89 9.35 -11.46
N LEU A 288 6.05 9.84 -10.97
CA LEU A 288 7.32 9.16 -11.11
C LEU A 288 7.64 8.39 -9.83
N VAL A 289 7.75 7.07 -9.96
CA VAL A 289 8.13 6.20 -8.83
C VAL A 289 9.64 6.02 -8.83
N ALA A 290 10.30 6.52 -7.78
CA ALA A 290 11.73 6.38 -7.59
C ALA A 290 12.08 5.13 -6.76
N ALA A 291 13.29 4.60 -6.95
CA ALA A 291 13.77 3.43 -6.21
C ALA A 291 14.19 3.75 -4.76
N SER A 292 14.39 5.01 -4.42
CA SER A 292 14.71 5.49 -3.07
C SER A 292 14.33 6.95 -2.89
N ILE A 293 14.23 7.40 -1.62
CA ILE A 293 13.99 8.82 -1.29
C ILE A 293 15.09 9.73 -1.85
N TYR A 294 16.33 9.27 -1.78
CA TYR A 294 17.48 10.01 -2.36
C TYR A 294 17.33 10.19 -3.87
N GLN A 295 16.92 9.14 -4.57
CA GLN A 295 16.65 9.22 -6.01
C GLN A 295 15.46 10.13 -6.34
N ALA A 296 14.41 10.12 -5.52
CA ALA A 296 13.29 11.05 -5.67
C ALA A 296 13.74 12.52 -5.53
N CYS A 297 14.61 12.81 -4.57
CA CYS A 297 15.21 14.15 -4.40
C CYS A 297 16.09 14.55 -5.58
N GLN A 298 16.83 13.59 -6.17
CA GLN A 298 17.63 13.83 -7.39
C GLN A 298 16.72 14.16 -8.59
N TYR A 299 15.64 13.40 -8.79
CA TYR A 299 14.67 13.69 -9.85
C TYR A 299 14.03 15.05 -9.67
N TYR A 300 13.57 15.37 -8.47
CA TYR A 300 12.99 16.68 -8.17
C TYR A 300 13.93 17.83 -8.56
N LYS A 301 15.18 17.75 -8.10
CA LYS A 301 16.19 18.75 -8.44
C LYS A 301 16.42 18.85 -9.95
N LEU A 302 16.53 17.72 -10.64
CA LEU A 302 16.69 17.69 -12.08
C LEU A 302 15.49 18.29 -12.83
N PHE A 303 14.27 18.04 -12.37
CA PHE A 303 13.07 18.67 -12.95
C PHE A 303 13.09 20.18 -12.79
N VAL A 304 13.37 20.67 -11.59
CA VAL A 304 13.46 22.12 -11.32
C VAL A 304 14.60 22.77 -12.13
N ASP A 305 15.77 22.14 -12.15
CA ASP A 305 16.94 22.64 -12.92
C ASP A 305 16.65 22.69 -14.45
N ASN A 306 15.71 21.88 -14.96
CA ASN A 306 15.26 21.87 -16.36
C ASN A 306 13.95 22.65 -16.58
N GLY A 307 13.48 23.45 -15.61
CA GLY A 307 12.35 24.37 -15.77
C GLY A 307 10.98 23.78 -15.47
N LEU A 308 10.88 22.52 -15.00
CA LEU A 308 9.61 21.93 -14.54
C LEU A 308 9.49 22.13 -13.03
N ASP A 309 8.98 23.30 -12.62
CA ASP A 309 8.79 23.69 -11.22
C ASP A 309 7.47 23.20 -10.61
N LYS A 310 6.50 22.80 -11.44
CA LYS A 310 5.21 22.24 -11.01
C LYS A 310 5.32 20.75 -10.65
N CYS A 311 6.25 20.42 -9.77
CA CYS A 311 6.47 19.07 -9.26
C CYS A 311 6.67 19.09 -7.74
N ALA A 312 6.38 17.94 -7.09
CA ALA A 312 6.56 17.80 -5.65
C ALA A 312 7.02 16.38 -5.31
N ILE A 313 7.70 16.23 -4.19
CA ILE A 313 8.10 14.93 -3.64
C ILE A 313 7.03 14.47 -2.67
N ILE A 314 6.51 13.25 -2.88
CA ILE A 314 5.61 12.58 -1.95
C ILE A 314 6.40 11.44 -1.31
N THR A 315 6.63 11.51 0.00
CA THR A 315 7.44 10.54 0.74
C THR A 315 7.00 10.46 2.19
N SER A 316 7.31 9.33 2.85
CA SER A 316 7.18 9.17 4.29
C SER A 316 8.37 9.74 5.09
N TYR A 317 9.34 10.35 4.43
CA TYR A 317 10.51 10.97 5.06
C TYR A 317 10.11 12.22 5.85
N SER A 318 10.47 12.26 7.13
CA SER A 318 10.11 13.38 8.03
C SER A 318 11.18 14.47 8.13
N GLY A 319 12.38 14.25 7.57
CA GLY A 319 13.47 15.24 7.59
C GLY A 319 14.03 15.50 8.99
N ASP A 320 14.31 14.46 9.77
CA ASP A 320 14.84 14.64 11.13
C ASP A 320 16.31 15.08 11.12
N ILE A 321 16.57 16.19 11.83
CA ILE A 321 17.92 16.76 12.00
C ILE A 321 18.85 15.75 12.71
N SER A 322 18.32 14.85 13.50
CA SER A 322 19.11 13.82 14.20
C SER A 322 19.80 12.85 13.24
N GLU A 323 19.26 12.63 12.05
CA GLU A 323 19.87 11.80 11.01
C GLU A 323 21.13 12.44 10.40
N ILE A 324 21.30 13.76 10.56
CA ILE A 324 22.46 14.52 10.07
C ILE A 324 23.50 14.70 11.17
N LYS A 325 23.08 14.70 12.45
CA LYS A 325 23.95 14.90 13.60
C LYS A 325 24.52 13.54 14.05
N GLY A 326 25.78 13.30 13.76
CA GLY A 326 26.49 12.14 14.30
C GLY A 326 27.40 11.41 13.31
N GLU A 327 27.37 11.79 12.06
CA GLU A 327 28.12 11.14 11.01
C GLU A 327 29.28 12.05 10.55
N ALA A 328 30.31 12.19 11.39
CA ALA A 328 31.52 12.98 11.07
C ALA A 328 32.53 12.26 10.18
N THR A 329 32.19 11.11 9.66
CA THR A 329 33.14 10.24 8.94
C THR A 329 32.68 9.93 7.53
N GLY A 330 32.83 10.87 6.60
CA GLY A 330 33.02 10.70 5.16
C GLY A 330 32.43 9.47 4.41
N GLU A 331 31.37 8.86 4.92
CA GLU A 331 30.66 7.80 4.22
C GLU A 331 29.63 8.42 3.23
N ALA A 332 29.41 7.74 2.09
CA ALA A 332 28.47 8.19 1.05
C ALA A 332 27.04 8.47 1.58
N ARG A 333 26.67 7.87 2.70
CA ARG A 333 25.37 8.07 3.38
C ARG A 333 25.19 9.44 4.00
N ASP A 334 26.25 10.06 4.55
CA ASP A 334 26.20 11.43 5.09
C ASP A 334 25.81 12.44 4.02
N THR A 335 26.41 12.29 2.84
CA THR A 335 26.12 13.15 1.70
C THR A 335 24.69 12.99 1.20
N GLU A 336 24.19 11.77 1.21
CA GLU A 336 22.81 11.48 0.82
C GLU A 336 21.79 12.05 1.80
N ASN A 337 22.01 11.91 3.10
CA ASN A 337 21.10 12.45 4.11
C ASN A 337 21.09 13.98 4.10
N ARG A 338 22.25 14.63 3.97
CA ARG A 338 22.33 16.09 3.81
C ARG A 338 21.61 16.57 2.56
N PHE A 339 21.77 15.86 1.45
CA PHE A 339 21.10 16.20 0.21
C PHE A 339 19.58 16.04 0.31
N LYS A 340 19.10 14.91 0.84
CA LYS A 340 17.66 14.67 1.09
C LYS A 340 17.06 15.76 1.94
N PHE A 341 17.73 16.12 3.04
CA PHE A 341 17.26 17.16 3.95
C PHE A 341 17.22 18.53 3.27
N ALA A 342 18.25 18.90 2.51
CA ALA A 342 18.31 20.18 1.82
C ALA A 342 17.26 20.34 0.71
N VAL A 343 16.87 19.25 0.06
CA VAL A 343 15.88 19.27 -1.04
C VAL A 343 14.44 19.20 -0.50
N TYR A 344 14.23 18.51 0.62
CA TYR A 344 12.88 18.30 1.17
C TYR A 344 12.40 19.49 2.03
N LYS A 345 13.31 20.30 2.58
CA LYS A 345 13.00 21.57 3.27
C LYS A 345 12.81 22.71 2.31
#